data_b64335bdef362a886b98f4409bb3da3b
#
_entry.id   b64335bdef362a886b98f4409bb3da3b
#
_cell.length_a   1.000
_cell.length_b   1.000
_cell.length_c   1.000
_cell.angle_alpha   90.00
_cell.angle_beta   90.00
_cell.angle_gamma   90.00
#
_symmetry.space_group_name_H-M   'P 1'
#
loop_
_entity.id
_entity.type
_entity.pdbx_description
1 polymer ?
#
loop_
_entity_poly.entity_id
_entity_poly.type
_entity_poly.pdbx_seq_one_letter_code
_entity_poly.pdbx_strand_id
1 'polypeptide(L)'
;MKVHKVRMHRFGGPDVLKLEEVEQSEPDASQVLVRVKAASINPVDFKIRNGNYPAVREDRLPYTLGRDVAGIVERCGAQATSFNIGDEVLGMVGIGGGGYAEKVVLHQRAITRKPAILDYPHAAAIPLAGQTAWQGLFRHGGLKRGQTVLIHGGSGGVGHFAVQFAKAKGARVLTTVSTENVGFARDLGADVVIDYKTERFEDQAKDLDMVFDLIDGDTRQRSWQLLKRGGILVSTLTAPSKETAAEHGVRALRYTVEADGEELAEIVDLVASNKVRPHVQKTFALEQAPEALAVVEHGGAIGKIVLSLG
;
A
#
# COMPACT_ATOMS: atom_id res chain seq x y z
N MET A 1 2.96 -30.71 1.88
CA MET A 1 2.20 -30.26 3.08
C MET A 1 1.05 -29.40 2.60
N LYS A 2 -0.17 -29.71 3.04
CA LYS A 2 -1.38 -28.96 2.66
C LYS A 2 -1.61 -27.76 3.55
N VAL A 3 -2.16 -26.69 2.97
CA VAL A 3 -2.47 -25.41 3.60
C VAL A 3 -3.74 -24.81 3.00
N HIS A 4 -4.45 -23.99 3.76
CA HIS A 4 -5.61 -23.27 3.26
C HIS A 4 -5.19 -21.98 2.57
N LYS A 5 -5.82 -21.73 1.40
CA LYS A 5 -5.66 -20.48 0.62
C LYS A 5 -7.00 -20.02 0.07
N VAL A 6 -7.22 -18.71 0.03
CA VAL A 6 -8.35 -18.13 -0.69
C VAL A 6 -7.95 -17.94 -2.16
N ARG A 7 -8.60 -18.71 -3.04
CA ARG A 7 -8.27 -18.79 -4.47
C ARG A 7 -9.46 -18.43 -5.36
N MET A 8 -9.14 -18.03 -6.56
CA MET A 8 -10.12 -17.88 -7.65
C MET A 8 -9.69 -18.69 -8.88
N HIS A 9 -10.65 -19.32 -9.55
CA HIS A 9 -10.47 -20.13 -10.76
C HIS A 9 -10.90 -19.39 -12.04
N ARG A 10 -11.58 -18.26 -11.88
CA ARG A 10 -12.01 -17.35 -12.93
C ARG A 10 -12.04 -15.93 -12.39
N PHE A 11 -11.97 -14.94 -13.24
CA PHE A 11 -12.24 -13.56 -12.86
C PHE A 11 -13.73 -13.34 -12.61
N GLY A 12 -14.08 -12.35 -11.76
CA GLY A 12 -15.46 -12.04 -11.46
C GLY A 12 -15.70 -11.31 -10.16
N GLY A 13 -16.92 -11.38 -9.64
CA GLY A 13 -17.33 -10.77 -8.38
C GLY A 13 -16.80 -11.52 -7.14
N PRO A 14 -17.27 -11.14 -5.93
CA PRO A 14 -16.81 -11.75 -4.67
C PRO A 14 -17.02 -13.28 -4.60
N ASP A 15 -18.01 -13.83 -5.31
CA ASP A 15 -18.38 -15.23 -5.36
C ASP A 15 -17.31 -16.16 -5.94
N VAL A 16 -16.34 -15.60 -6.67
CA VAL A 16 -15.25 -16.40 -7.28
C VAL A 16 -14.17 -16.79 -6.26
N LEU A 17 -14.13 -16.15 -5.09
CA LEU A 17 -13.17 -16.43 -4.03
C LEU A 17 -13.61 -17.64 -3.20
N LYS A 18 -12.76 -18.65 -3.14
CA LYS A 18 -13.01 -19.90 -2.40
C LYS A 18 -11.84 -20.23 -1.50
N LEU A 19 -12.13 -20.62 -0.27
CA LEU A 19 -11.14 -21.21 0.62
C LEU A 19 -10.92 -22.67 0.20
N GLU A 20 -9.67 -23.01 -0.08
CA GLU A 20 -9.30 -24.35 -0.60
C GLU A 20 -8.06 -24.86 0.13
N GLU A 21 -8.02 -26.17 0.34
CA GLU A 21 -6.82 -26.87 0.79
C GLU A 21 -5.95 -27.23 -0.43
N VAL A 22 -4.70 -26.74 -0.45
CA VAL A 22 -3.78 -26.94 -1.58
C VAL A 22 -2.38 -27.33 -1.10
N GLU A 23 -1.61 -27.98 -1.96
CA GLU A 23 -0.20 -28.26 -1.68
C GLU A 23 0.61 -26.95 -1.61
N GLN A 24 1.42 -26.83 -0.56
CA GLN A 24 2.34 -25.71 -0.38
C GLN A 24 3.65 -25.95 -1.11
N SER A 25 4.04 -25.01 -1.96
CA SER A 25 5.34 -25.04 -2.65
C SER A 25 6.49 -24.80 -1.66
N GLU A 26 7.60 -25.48 -1.90
CA GLU A 26 8.85 -25.21 -1.16
C GLU A 26 9.49 -23.90 -1.64
N PRO A 27 10.25 -23.20 -0.79
CA PRO A 27 10.96 -22.00 -1.19
C PRO A 27 12.17 -22.34 -2.09
N ASP A 28 12.36 -21.55 -3.15
CA ASP A 28 13.57 -21.58 -3.96
C ASP A 28 14.79 -21.09 -3.16
N ALA A 29 15.98 -21.18 -3.75
CA ALA A 29 17.24 -20.91 -3.07
C ALA A 29 17.28 -19.54 -2.34
N SER A 30 16.73 -18.47 -2.92
CA SER A 30 16.73 -17.11 -2.37
C SER A 30 15.41 -16.69 -1.69
N GLN A 31 14.55 -17.66 -1.40
CA GLN A 31 13.22 -17.44 -0.84
C GLN A 31 13.11 -18.01 0.57
N VAL A 32 12.11 -17.53 1.30
CA VAL A 32 11.71 -18.06 2.58
C VAL A 32 10.24 -18.48 2.54
N LEU A 33 9.89 -19.54 3.26
CA LEU A 33 8.50 -19.89 3.54
C LEU A 33 8.07 -19.22 4.85
N VAL A 34 7.02 -18.42 4.77
CA VAL A 34 6.47 -17.70 5.92
C VAL A 34 5.11 -18.27 6.28
N ARG A 35 4.94 -18.63 7.55
CA ARG A 35 3.63 -18.88 8.15
C ARG A 35 2.98 -17.54 8.40
N VAL A 36 1.90 -17.26 7.68
CA VAL A 36 1.18 -15.98 7.72
C VAL A 36 0.39 -15.87 9.01
N LYS A 37 0.52 -14.75 9.67
CA LYS A 37 -0.27 -14.35 10.84
C LYS A 37 -1.27 -13.25 10.53
N ALA A 38 -0.95 -12.42 9.54
CA ALA A 38 -1.87 -11.42 9.01
C ALA A 38 -1.53 -11.09 7.56
N ALA A 39 -2.54 -10.70 6.78
CA ALA A 39 -2.43 -10.22 5.40
C ALA A 39 -3.31 -8.99 5.21
N SER A 40 -2.85 -7.96 4.49
CA SER A 40 -3.69 -6.78 4.30
C SER A 40 -4.34 -6.70 2.93
N ILE A 41 -5.53 -6.09 2.90
CA ILE A 41 -6.30 -5.88 1.67
C ILE A 41 -5.82 -4.61 0.96
N ASN A 42 -5.71 -4.69 -0.36
CA ASN A 42 -5.32 -3.57 -1.21
C ASN A 42 -6.26 -3.43 -2.42
N PRO A 43 -6.42 -2.21 -2.98
CA PRO A 43 -7.24 -2.03 -4.19
C PRO A 43 -6.79 -2.86 -5.40
N VAL A 44 -5.52 -3.23 -5.48
CA VAL A 44 -5.02 -4.12 -6.54
C VAL A 44 -5.65 -5.51 -6.47
N ASP A 45 -6.04 -5.99 -5.28
CA ASP A 45 -6.60 -7.32 -5.09
C ASP A 45 -7.97 -7.45 -5.78
N PHE A 46 -8.88 -6.47 -5.62
CA PHE A 46 -10.14 -6.52 -6.36
C PHE A 46 -9.97 -6.23 -7.86
N LYS A 47 -8.97 -5.43 -8.26
CA LYS A 47 -8.64 -5.24 -9.69
C LYS A 47 -8.17 -6.55 -10.32
N ILE A 48 -7.35 -7.33 -9.62
CA ILE A 48 -6.94 -8.67 -10.05
C ILE A 48 -8.17 -9.58 -10.12
N ARG A 49 -8.98 -9.63 -9.06
CA ARG A 49 -10.19 -10.46 -9.00
C ARG A 49 -11.13 -10.19 -10.18
N ASN A 50 -11.29 -8.93 -10.55
CA ASN A 50 -12.18 -8.48 -11.64
C ASN A 50 -11.54 -8.66 -13.05
N GLY A 51 -10.28 -9.14 -13.16
CA GLY A 51 -9.57 -9.25 -14.44
C GLY A 51 -9.03 -7.91 -15.00
N ASN A 52 -9.04 -6.85 -14.19
CA ASN A 52 -8.62 -5.50 -14.58
C ASN A 52 -7.16 -5.18 -14.25
N TYR A 53 -6.34 -6.20 -14.00
CA TYR A 53 -4.92 -6.03 -13.71
C TYR A 53 -4.05 -6.80 -14.72
N PRO A 54 -3.37 -6.12 -15.67
CA PRO A 54 -2.73 -6.75 -16.84
C PRO A 54 -1.64 -7.79 -16.52
N ALA A 55 -1.04 -7.72 -15.32
CA ALA A 55 0.01 -8.65 -14.93
C ALA A 55 -0.52 -10.03 -14.46
N VAL A 56 -1.84 -10.16 -14.25
CA VAL A 56 -2.50 -11.43 -13.92
C VAL A 56 -3.52 -11.75 -14.99
N ARG A 57 -3.21 -12.73 -15.84
CA ARG A 57 -4.05 -13.20 -16.94
C ARG A 57 -4.66 -14.55 -16.62
N GLU A 58 -5.54 -15.05 -17.48
CA GLU A 58 -6.22 -16.36 -17.32
C GLU A 58 -5.26 -17.55 -17.19
N ASP A 59 -4.10 -17.48 -17.84
CA ASP A 59 -3.05 -18.52 -17.77
C ASP A 59 -2.41 -18.64 -16.37
N ARG A 60 -2.67 -17.70 -15.47
CA ARG A 60 -2.22 -17.72 -14.08
C ARG A 60 -3.27 -18.26 -13.10
N LEU A 61 -4.46 -18.60 -13.58
CA LEU A 61 -5.50 -19.21 -12.74
C LEU A 61 -5.21 -20.71 -12.56
N PRO A 62 -5.52 -21.26 -11.38
CA PRO A 62 -6.14 -20.63 -10.22
C PRO A 62 -5.16 -19.76 -9.44
N TYR A 63 -5.63 -18.57 -8.98
CA TYR A 63 -4.80 -17.52 -8.39
C TYR A 63 -5.19 -17.23 -6.94
N THR A 64 -4.19 -17.02 -6.07
CA THR A 64 -4.38 -16.56 -4.68
C THR A 64 -4.11 -15.06 -4.60
N LEU A 65 -5.04 -14.30 -4.04
CA LEU A 65 -4.90 -12.85 -3.82
C LEU A 65 -3.99 -12.53 -2.62
N GLY A 66 -3.76 -11.23 -2.41
CA GLY A 66 -3.03 -10.67 -1.26
C GLY A 66 -1.59 -10.33 -1.60
N ARG A 67 -1.26 -9.06 -1.38
CA ARG A 67 0.07 -8.51 -1.70
C ARG A 67 0.90 -8.19 -0.47
N ASP A 68 0.34 -8.29 0.72
CA ASP A 68 0.97 -7.96 2.00
C ASP A 68 0.81 -9.08 2.99
N VAL A 69 1.89 -9.38 3.72
CA VAL A 69 1.82 -10.32 4.86
C VAL A 69 2.73 -9.87 6.00
N ALA A 70 2.38 -10.33 7.20
CA ALA A 70 3.27 -10.44 8.34
C ALA A 70 3.14 -11.85 8.92
N GLY A 71 4.25 -12.43 9.38
CA GLY A 71 4.27 -13.81 9.85
C GLY A 71 5.62 -14.24 10.35
N ILE A 72 5.82 -15.55 10.42
CA ILE A 72 7.01 -16.20 10.99
C ILE A 72 7.68 -17.05 9.92
N VAL A 73 8.98 -16.91 9.76
CA VAL A 73 9.78 -17.73 8.85
C VAL A 73 9.80 -19.18 9.34
N GLU A 74 9.36 -20.12 8.53
CA GLU A 74 9.38 -21.55 8.83
C GLU A 74 10.47 -22.32 8.08
N ARG A 75 10.88 -21.85 6.90
CA ARG A 75 11.97 -22.44 6.11
C ARG A 75 12.72 -21.35 5.35
N CYS A 76 14.01 -21.58 5.13
CA CYS A 76 14.86 -20.74 4.30
C CYS A 76 15.43 -21.60 3.17
N GLY A 77 15.41 -21.04 1.96
CA GLY A 77 16.19 -21.59 0.84
C GLY A 77 17.69 -21.45 1.08
N ALA A 78 18.51 -22.24 0.38
CA ALA A 78 19.94 -22.36 0.65
C ALA A 78 20.73 -21.02 0.53
N GLN A 79 20.22 -20.04 -0.20
CA GLN A 79 20.82 -18.72 -0.36
C GLN A 79 20.03 -17.60 0.37
N ALA A 80 18.98 -17.94 1.11
CA ALA A 80 18.19 -16.99 1.89
C ALA A 80 18.84 -16.81 3.28
N THR A 81 20.03 -16.24 3.32
CA THR A 81 20.89 -16.14 4.52
C THR A 81 20.61 -14.93 5.41
N SER A 82 19.75 -14.00 4.97
CA SER A 82 19.42 -12.79 5.74
C SER A 82 18.43 -13.04 6.90
N PHE A 83 17.77 -14.21 6.89
CA PHE A 83 16.74 -14.57 7.87
C PHE A 83 16.98 -15.98 8.42
N ASN A 84 16.44 -16.23 9.62
CA ASN A 84 16.47 -17.52 10.28
C ASN A 84 15.03 -18.04 10.51
N ILE A 85 14.90 -19.36 10.67
CA ILE A 85 13.66 -19.97 11.11
C ILE A 85 13.28 -19.39 12.47
N GLY A 86 12.03 -18.96 12.61
CA GLY A 86 11.50 -18.29 13.80
C GLY A 86 11.52 -16.76 13.73
N ASP A 87 12.24 -16.15 12.76
CA ASP A 87 12.22 -14.69 12.60
C ASP A 87 10.79 -14.21 12.27
N GLU A 88 10.31 -13.20 12.99
CA GLU A 88 9.08 -12.49 12.67
C GLU A 88 9.35 -11.47 11.57
N VAL A 89 8.58 -11.53 10.49
CA VAL A 89 8.80 -10.71 9.29
C VAL A 89 7.52 -10.09 8.77
N LEU A 90 7.68 -9.04 7.98
CA LEU A 90 6.63 -8.46 7.13
C LEU A 90 7.20 -8.22 5.74
N GLY A 91 6.33 -8.25 4.73
CA GLY A 91 6.79 -8.01 3.38
C GLY A 91 5.71 -8.02 2.31
N MET A 92 6.12 -7.61 1.12
CA MET A 92 5.27 -7.55 -0.05
C MET A 92 5.35 -8.84 -0.86
N VAL A 93 4.21 -9.47 -1.11
CA VAL A 93 4.11 -10.70 -1.91
C VAL A 93 4.21 -10.36 -3.40
N GLY A 94 5.07 -11.07 -4.12
CA GLY A 94 5.22 -10.95 -5.56
C GLY A 94 3.96 -11.43 -6.32
N ILE A 95 3.84 -11.04 -7.61
CA ILE A 95 2.68 -11.39 -8.46
C ILE A 95 2.54 -12.91 -8.70
N GLY A 96 3.58 -13.70 -8.47
CA GLY A 96 3.52 -15.17 -8.58
C GLY A 96 2.95 -15.88 -7.36
N GLY A 97 2.64 -15.17 -6.27
CA GLY A 97 2.09 -15.72 -5.04
C GLY A 97 0.93 -14.89 -4.50
N GLY A 98 0.34 -15.33 -3.40
CA GLY A 98 -0.74 -14.59 -2.73
C GLY A 98 -0.72 -14.77 -1.23
N GLY A 99 -0.95 -13.67 -0.51
CA GLY A 99 -0.90 -13.60 0.95
C GLY A 99 -2.18 -14.04 1.65
N TYR A 100 -3.31 -14.24 0.93
CA TYR A 100 -4.52 -14.78 1.54
C TYR A 100 -4.41 -16.29 1.69
N ALA A 101 -3.49 -16.70 2.53
CA ALA A 101 -3.05 -18.08 2.70
C ALA A 101 -2.42 -18.29 4.07
N GLU A 102 -2.51 -19.49 4.63
CA GLU A 102 -1.81 -19.86 5.86
C GLU A 102 -0.28 -19.79 5.72
N LYS A 103 0.23 -20.03 4.50
CA LYS A 103 1.67 -19.93 4.20
C LYS A 103 1.90 -19.34 2.82
N VAL A 104 2.98 -18.58 2.70
CA VAL A 104 3.40 -17.97 1.44
C VAL A 104 4.92 -18.03 1.30
N VAL A 105 5.38 -18.20 0.07
CA VAL A 105 6.80 -18.09 -0.28
C VAL A 105 7.12 -16.66 -0.69
N LEU A 106 8.18 -16.09 -0.10
CA LEU A 106 8.62 -14.72 -0.33
C LEU A 106 10.10 -14.68 -0.68
N HIS A 107 10.47 -13.78 -1.58
CA HIS A 107 11.88 -13.49 -1.84
C HIS A 107 12.48 -12.72 -0.66
N GLN A 108 13.67 -13.11 -0.17
CA GLN A 108 14.30 -12.47 1.00
C GLN A 108 14.50 -10.94 0.84
N ARG A 109 14.64 -10.43 -0.40
CA ARG A 109 14.76 -8.98 -0.67
C ARG A 109 13.45 -8.20 -0.60
N ALA A 110 12.32 -8.89 -0.47
CA ALA A 110 10.99 -8.29 -0.40
C ALA A 110 10.44 -8.17 1.03
N ILE A 111 11.22 -8.59 2.02
CA ILE A 111 10.81 -8.68 3.42
C ILE A 111 11.81 -7.97 4.34
N THR A 112 11.32 -7.60 5.52
CA THR A 112 12.16 -7.13 6.63
C THR A 112 11.68 -7.71 7.96
N ARG A 113 12.46 -7.56 9.04
CA ARG A 113 12.07 -8.01 10.38
C ARG A 113 10.94 -7.16 10.94
N LYS A 114 9.96 -7.82 11.54
CA LYS A 114 8.88 -7.15 12.26
C LYS A 114 9.41 -6.64 13.62
N PRO A 115 9.25 -5.34 13.93
CA PRO A 115 9.63 -4.85 15.24
C PRO A 115 8.70 -5.42 16.33
N ALA A 116 9.25 -5.70 17.51
CA ALA A 116 8.50 -6.29 18.62
C ALA A 116 7.32 -5.44 19.11
N ILE A 117 7.37 -4.13 18.89
CA ILE A 117 6.29 -3.19 19.27
C ILE A 117 5.01 -3.36 18.41
N LEU A 118 5.11 -3.95 17.22
CA LEU A 118 3.95 -4.17 16.34
C LEU A 118 3.34 -5.55 16.54
N ASP A 119 2.03 -5.62 16.57
CA ASP A 119 1.29 -6.85 16.33
C ASP A 119 1.30 -7.21 14.82
N TYR A 120 0.87 -8.41 14.47
CA TYR A 120 0.85 -8.87 13.09
C TYR A 120 -0.13 -8.10 12.19
N PRO A 121 -1.35 -7.74 12.64
CA PRO A 121 -2.27 -6.92 11.83
C PRO A 121 -1.68 -5.57 11.42
N HIS A 122 -1.08 -4.81 12.36
CA HIS A 122 -0.45 -3.53 12.05
C HIS A 122 0.82 -3.72 11.20
N ALA A 123 1.59 -4.78 11.43
CA ALA A 123 2.74 -5.10 10.59
C ALA A 123 2.34 -5.42 9.14
N ALA A 124 1.30 -6.24 8.94
CA ALA A 124 0.80 -6.57 7.60
C ALA A 124 0.20 -5.36 6.86
N ALA A 125 -0.22 -4.32 7.56
CA ALA A 125 -0.76 -3.10 6.97
C ALA A 125 0.30 -2.25 6.23
N ILE A 126 1.59 -2.47 6.49
CA ILE A 126 2.69 -1.59 6.05
C ILE A 126 3.16 -1.86 4.61
N PRO A 127 3.47 -3.10 4.16
CA PRO A 127 4.39 -3.32 3.05
C PRO A 127 4.01 -2.59 1.76
N LEU A 128 2.89 -2.90 1.13
CA LEU A 128 2.51 -2.29 -0.16
C LEU A 128 2.14 -0.83 0.00
N ALA A 129 1.30 -0.49 0.97
CA ALA A 129 0.82 0.88 1.14
C ALA A 129 1.94 1.82 1.61
N GLY A 130 2.76 1.38 2.55
CA GLY A 130 3.92 2.13 3.04
C GLY A 130 4.97 2.35 1.95
N GLN A 131 5.38 1.29 1.24
CA GLN A 131 6.34 1.42 0.14
C GLN A 131 5.76 2.25 -1.02
N THR A 132 4.46 2.14 -1.32
CA THR A 132 3.82 3.02 -2.29
C THR A 132 3.96 4.49 -1.87
N ALA A 133 3.61 4.83 -0.63
CA ALA A 133 3.75 6.20 -0.13
C ALA A 133 5.22 6.69 -0.16
N TRP A 134 6.14 5.84 0.30
CA TRP A 134 7.57 6.15 0.37
C TRP A 134 8.18 6.40 -1.00
N GLN A 135 8.00 5.47 -1.92
CA GLN A 135 8.52 5.58 -3.28
C GLN A 135 7.91 6.76 -4.03
N GLY A 136 6.59 6.98 -3.86
CA GLY A 136 5.91 8.12 -4.47
C GLY A 136 6.45 9.46 -4.01
N LEU A 137 6.62 9.64 -2.72
CA LEU A 137 7.09 10.90 -2.15
C LEU A 137 8.59 11.14 -2.39
N PHE A 138 9.43 10.13 -2.17
CA PHE A 138 10.87 10.35 -2.09
C PHE A 138 11.62 9.84 -3.31
N ARG A 139 11.43 8.58 -3.71
CA ARG A 139 12.18 7.97 -4.83
C ARG A 139 11.79 8.59 -6.17
N HIS A 140 10.50 8.79 -6.41
CA HIS A 140 9.96 9.33 -7.66
C HIS A 140 9.68 10.83 -7.57
N GLY A 141 9.10 11.29 -6.47
CA GLY A 141 8.73 12.68 -6.24
C GLY A 141 9.91 13.58 -5.86
N GLY A 142 10.91 13.02 -5.18
CA GLY A 142 12.07 13.76 -4.72
C GLY A 142 11.74 14.83 -3.66
N LEU A 143 10.67 14.60 -2.86
CA LEU A 143 10.22 15.54 -1.82
C LEU A 143 11.33 15.76 -0.77
N LYS A 144 11.61 17.03 -0.45
CA LYS A 144 12.65 17.43 0.48
C LYS A 144 12.07 18.19 1.67
N ARG A 145 12.86 18.28 2.74
CA ARG A 145 12.55 19.10 3.91
C ARG A 145 12.26 20.55 3.50
N GLY A 146 11.22 21.14 4.08
CA GLY A 146 10.79 22.51 3.82
C GLY A 146 9.94 22.70 2.57
N GLN A 147 9.81 21.67 1.72
CA GLN A 147 8.90 21.68 0.58
C GLN A 147 7.45 21.45 0.98
N THR A 148 6.52 21.87 0.11
CA THR A 148 5.10 21.75 0.32
C THR A 148 4.50 20.70 -0.61
N VAL A 149 3.77 19.71 -0.05
CA VAL A 149 3.09 18.66 -0.80
C VAL A 149 1.59 18.67 -0.52
N LEU A 150 0.80 18.51 -1.58
CA LEU A 150 -0.63 18.18 -1.48
C LEU A 150 -0.82 16.69 -1.73
N ILE A 151 -1.41 15.99 -0.76
CA ILE A 151 -1.73 14.56 -0.83
C ILE A 151 -3.22 14.41 -0.94
N HIS A 152 -3.72 13.97 -2.09
CA HIS A 152 -5.13 13.66 -2.27
C HIS A 152 -5.49 12.30 -1.65
N GLY A 153 -6.56 12.25 -0.85
CA GLY A 153 -7.01 11.03 -0.19
C GLY A 153 -6.18 10.64 1.03
N GLY A 154 -5.85 11.61 1.89
CA GLY A 154 -4.96 11.43 3.04
C GLY A 154 -5.43 10.45 4.12
N SER A 155 -6.71 10.08 4.17
CA SER A 155 -7.24 9.09 5.12
C SER A 155 -7.17 7.64 4.61
N GLY A 156 -6.89 7.43 3.32
CA GLY A 156 -6.85 6.10 2.71
C GLY A 156 -5.59 5.29 3.03
N GLY A 157 -5.53 4.05 2.48
CA GLY A 157 -4.47 3.11 2.78
C GLY A 157 -3.05 3.60 2.48
N VAL A 158 -2.82 4.29 1.35
CA VAL A 158 -1.53 4.91 1.01
C VAL A 158 -1.43 6.30 1.65
N GLY A 159 -2.52 7.07 1.63
CA GLY A 159 -2.54 8.46 2.06
C GLY A 159 -2.14 8.67 3.51
N HIS A 160 -2.61 7.80 4.44
CA HIS A 160 -2.28 7.96 5.86
C HIS A 160 -0.78 7.73 6.17
N PHE A 161 -0.10 6.88 5.39
CA PHE A 161 1.36 6.77 5.45
C PHE A 161 2.04 7.99 4.80
N ALA A 162 1.55 8.42 3.65
CA ALA A 162 2.15 9.54 2.92
C ALA A 162 2.14 10.84 3.73
N VAL A 163 1.04 11.16 4.41
CA VAL A 163 0.95 12.32 5.32
C VAL A 163 2.02 12.23 6.40
N GLN A 164 2.11 11.11 7.10
CA GLN A 164 3.03 10.91 8.20
C GLN A 164 4.51 10.91 7.74
N PHE A 165 4.82 10.24 6.62
CA PHE A 165 6.18 10.22 6.07
C PHE A 165 6.66 11.62 5.66
N ALA A 166 5.82 12.37 4.95
CA ALA A 166 6.13 13.74 4.55
C ALA A 166 6.38 14.63 5.78
N LYS A 167 5.57 14.51 6.82
CA LYS A 167 5.76 15.21 8.10
C LYS A 167 7.05 14.79 8.79
N ALA A 168 7.33 13.49 8.91
CA ALA A 168 8.54 12.97 9.55
C ALA A 168 9.83 13.44 8.85
N LYS A 169 9.78 13.68 7.53
CA LYS A 169 10.89 14.23 6.75
C LYS A 169 10.89 15.77 6.68
N GLY A 170 9.97 16.46 7.37
CA GLY A 170 9.96 17.90 7.56
C GLY A 170 9.36 18.69 6.40
N ALA A 171 8.48 18.09 5.60
CA ALA A 171 7.69 18.79 4.60
C ALA A 171 6.47 19.48 5.23
N ARG A 172 5.94 20.50 4.55
CA ARG A 172 4.61 21.04 4.81
C ARG A 172 3.59 20.21 4.06
N VAL A 173 2.58 19.68 4.75
CA VAL A 173 1.61 18.74 4.21
C VAL A 173 0.22 19.34 4.18
N LEU A 174 -0.36 19.43 2.97
CA LEU A 174 -1.76 19.64 2.76
C LEU A 174 -2.39 18.29 2.35
N THR A 175 -3.63 18.02 2.77
CA THR A 175 -4.31 16.79 2.34
C THR A 175 -5.81 17.01 2.18
N THR A 176 -6.40 16.29 1.23
CA THR A 176 -7.86 16.25 1.04
C THR A 176 -8.44 14.98 1.63
N VAL A 177 -9.52 15.11 2.39
CA VAL A 177 -10.28 14.01 2.99
C VAL A 177 -11.76 14.34 2.96
N SER A 178 -12.64 13.37 3.27
CA SER A 178 -14.05 13.61 3.51
C SER A 178 -14.30 14.16 4.91
N THR A 179 -15.46 14.78 5.14
CA THR A 179 -15.83 15.46 6.38
C THR A 179 -15.58 14.61 7.62
N GLU A 180 -16.00 13.35 7.58
CA GLU A 180 -15.84 12.37 8.67
C GLU A 180 -14.37 12.03 9.00
N ASN A 181 -13.45 12.30 8.10
CA ASN A 181 -12.03 11.96 8.22
C ASN A 181 -11.12 13.15 8.56
N VAL A 182 -11.69 14.35 8.74
CA VAL A 182 -10.92 15.58 9.04
C VAL A 182 -10.13 15.46 10.34
N GLY A 183 -10.77 14.93 11.40
CA GLY A 183 -10.08 14.68 12.67
C GLY A 183 -8.91 13.72 12.53
N PHE A 184 -9.13 12.60 11.87
CA PHE A 184 -8.09 11.61 11.61
C PHE A 184 -6.89 12.19 10.86
N ALA A 185 -7.14 12.96 9.79
CA ALA A 185 -6.06 13.56 9.01
C ALA A 185 -5.24 14.61 9.79
N ARG A 186 -5.88 15.33 10.73
CA ARG A 186 -5.17 16.22 11.67
C ARG A 186 -4.28 15.43 12.62
N ASP A 187 -4.77 14.31 13.16
CA ASP A 187 -4.02 13.44 14.06
C ASP A 187 -2.81 12.77 13.37
N LEU A 188 -2.85 12.59 12.03
CA LEU A 188 -1.69 12.17 11.23
C LEU A 188 -0.62 13.25 11.10
N GLY A 189 -0.91 14.49 11.51
CA GLY A 189 0.02 15.62 11.49
C GLY A 189 -0.01 16.47 10.21
N ALA A 190 -1.06 16.42 9.38
CA ALA A 190 -1.21 17.33 8.26
C ALA A 190 -1.32 18.79 8.73
N ASP A 191 -0.60 19.70 8.06
CA ASP A 191 -0.61 21.13 8.40
C ASP A 191 -1.92 21.81 7.96
N VAL A 192 -2.49 21.36 6.84
CA VAL A 192 -3.78 21.81 6.31
C VAL A 192 -4.60 20.59 5.91
N VAL A 193 -5.79 20.46 6.47
CA VAL A 193 -6.74 19.41 6.12
C VAL A 193 -7.94 20.04 5.43
N ILE A 194 -8.20 19.63 4.20
CA ILE A 194 -9.21 20.17 3.32
C ILE A 194 -10.34 19.15 3.20
N ASP A 195 -11.53 19.53 3.63
CA ASP A 195 -12.75 18.74 3.44
C ASP A 195 -13.26 18.93 2.01
N TYR A 196 -12.98 17.99 1.11
CA TYR A 196 -13.36 18.09 -0.30
C TYR A 196 -14.88 18.09 -0.56
N LYS A 197 -15.71 17.77 0.45
CA LYS A 197 -17.17 17.82 0.34
C LYS A 197 -17.73 19.24 0.52
N THR A 198 -17.02 20.08 1.27
CA THR A 198 -17.46 21.43 1.65
C THR A 198 -16.52 22.53 1.19
N GLU A 199 -15.27 22.20 0.85
CA GLU A 199 -14.22 23.15 0.51
C GLU A 199 -13.60 22.84 -0.86
N ARG A 200 -13.12 23.89 -1.52
CA ARG A 200 -12.31 23.75 -2.72
C ARG A 200 -10.84 23.75 -2.33
N PHE A 201 -10.12 22.71 -2.69
CA PHE A 201 -8.70 22.63 -2.35
C PHE A 201 -7.84 23.69 -3.05
N GLU A 202 -8.29 24.22 -4.19
CA GLU A 202 -7.63 25.30 -4.93
C GLU A 202 -7.61 26.63 -4.16
N ASP A 203 -8.53 26.81 -3.23
CA ASP A 203 -8.59 28.05 -2.43
C ASP A 203 -7.50 28.06 -1.33
N GLN A 204 -7.04 26.87 -0.93
CA GLN A 204 -6.08 26.68 0.18
C GLN A 204 -4.69 26.22 -0.28
N ALA A 205 -4.56 25.66 -1.48
CA ALA A 205 -3.33 25.11 -2.00
C ALA A 205 -2.79 25.94 -3.16
N LYS A 206 -1.57 26.46 -3.01
CA LYS A 206 -0.87 27.26 -4.04
C LYS A 206 0.64 27.02 -3.97
N ASP A 207 1.32 27.22 -5.06
CA ASP A 207 2.79 27.17 -5.17
C ASP A 207 3.38 25.86 -4.60
N LEU A 208 2.75 24.74 -4.92
CA LEU A 208 3.13 23.43 -4.42
C LEU A 208 4.41 22.93 -5.10
N ASP A 209 5.29 22.31 -4.32
CA ASP A 209 6.43 21.56 -4.84
C ASP A 209 5.99 20.24 -5.46
N MET A 210 4.97 19.63 -4.86
CA MET A 210 4.50 18.30 -5.25
C MET A 210 2.99 18.15 -5.06
N VAL A 211 2.37 17.44 -5.98
CA VAL A 211 1.04 16.80 -5.79
C VAL A 211 1.23 15.30 -5.81
N PHE A 212 0.78 14.60 -4.76
CA PHE A 212 0.70 13.16 -4.71
C PHE A 212 -0.75 12.72 -4.93
N ASP A 213 -1.02 12.24 -6.13
CA ASP A 213 -2.37 11.92 -6.61
C ASP A 213 -2.72 10.45 -6.36
N LEU A 214 -3.67 10.22 -5.45
CA LEU A 214 -4.23 8.90 -5.12
C LEU A 214 -5.72 8.79 -5.49
N ILE A 215 -6.28 9.78 -6.23
CA ILE A 215 -7.71 9.88 -6.55
C ILE A 215 -7.99 9.82 -8.06
N ASP A 216 -7.14 10.49 -8.88
CA ASP A 216 -7.28 10.59 -10.34
C ASP A 216 -8.46 11.49 -10.80
N GLY A 217 -8.78 11.44 -12.08
CA GLY A 217 -9.93 12.12 -12.69
C GLY A 217 -9.88 13.64 -12.56
N ASP A 218 -11.05 14.24 -12.26
CA ASP A 218 -11.22 15.68 -12.12
C ASP A 218 -10.31 16.29 -11.05
N THR A 219 -10.11 15.60 -9.92
CA THR A 219 -9.21 16.05 -8.85
C THR A 219 -7.80 16.29 -9.36
N ARG A 220 -7.26 15.38 -10.15
CA ARG A 220 -5.94 15.54 -10.78
C ARG A 220 -5.93 16.69 -11.79
N GLN A 221 -6.97 16.83 -12.62
CA GLN A 221 -7.03 17.91 -13.61
C GLN A 221 -7.00 19.29 -12.95
N ARG A 222 -7.71 19.46 -11.87
CA ARG A 222 -7.75 20.69 -11.10
C ARG A 222 -6.46 20.98 -10.33
N SER A 223 -5.60 19.97 -10.14
CA SER A 223 -4.34 20.11 -9.38
C SER A 223 -3.19 20.71 -10.16
N TRP A 224 -3.21 20.70 -11.48
CA TRP A 224 -2.11 21.20 -12.31
C TRP A 224 -1.72 22.64 -12.03
N GLN A 225 -2.70 23.53 -11.90
CA GLN A 225 -2.53 24.94 -11.67
C GLN A 225 -1.97 25.30 -10.27
N LEU A 226 -1.91 24.33 -9.36
CA LEU A 226 -1.46 24.52 -7.98
C LEU A 226 0.05 24.31 -7.85
N LEU A 227 0.66 23.63 -8.83
CA LEU A 227 2.08 23.37 -8.85
C LEU A 227 2.87 24.60 -9.29
N LYS A 228 3.95 24.90 -8.59
CA LYS A 228 4.92 25.88 -9.07
C LYS A 228 5.68 25.35 -10.30
N ARG A 229 6.24 26.24 -11.11
CA ARG A 229 7.13 25.83 -12.22
C ARG A 229 8.27 24.96 -11.68
N GLY A 230 8.54 23.83 -12.36
CA GLY A 230 9.49 22.83 -11.92
C GLY A 230 8.99 21.87 -10.83
N GLY A 231 7.75 22.05 -10.34
CA GLY A 231 7.09 21.12 -9.44
C GLY A 231 6.81 19.77 -10.08
N ILE A 232 6.23 18.83 -9.32
CA ILE A 232 5.97 17.48 -9.80
C ILE A 232 4.61 16.96 -9.37
N LEU A 233 3.89 16.29 -10.30
CA LEU A 233 2.71 15.47 -10.03
C LEU A 233 3.09 13.99 -10.10
N VAL A 234 2.87 13.24 -9.02
CA VAL A 234 3.12 11.79 -8.96
C VAL A 234 1.80 11.08 -8.75
N SER A 235 1.48 10.11 -9.60
CA SER A 235 0.27 9.30 -9.49
C SER A 235 0.57 7.80 -9.44
N THR A 236 -0.28 7.06 -8.74
CA THR A 236 -0.26 5.58 -8.68
C THR A 236 -1.33 4.94 -9.57
N LEU A 237 -2.20 5.75 -10.15
CA LEU A 237 -3.41 5.31 -10.86
C LEU A 237 -3.21 5.30 -12.38
N THR A 238 -3.57 6.35 -13.06
CA THR A 238 -3.36 6.47 -14.51
C THR A 238 -2.19 7.39 -14.83
N ALA A 239 -1.60 7.24 -16.01
CA ALA A 239 -0.50 8.11 -16.43
C ALA A 239 -1.00 9.55 -16.63
N PRO A 240 -0.35 10.56 -15.98
CA PRO A 240 -0.67 11.96 -16.21
C PRO A 240 -0.32 12.37 -17.65
N SER A 241 -1.04 13.36 -18.21
CA SER A 241 -0.73 13.92 -19.55
C SER A 241 0.62 14.62 -19.55
N LYS A 242 1.48 14.26 -20.48
CA LYS A 242 2.77 14.90 -20.69
C LYS A 242 2.63 16.29 -21.30
N GLU A 243 1.63 16.48 -22.16
CA GLU A 243 1.29 17.74 -22.78
C GLU A 243 0.86 18.75 -21.73
N THR A 244 -0.11 18.38 -20.87
CA THR A 244 -0.57 19.25 -19.78
C THR A 244 0.57 19.56 -18.80
N ALA A 245 1.42 18.61 -18.49
CA ALA A 245 2.59 18.85 -17.65
C ALA A 245 3.54 19.88 -18.26
N ALA A 246 3.78 19.80 -19.56
CA ALA A 246 4.62 20.77 -20.30
C ALA A 246 4.00 22.18 -20.34
N GLU A 247 2.70 22.29 -20.56
CA GLU A 247 1.96 23.57 -20.55
C GLU A 247 2.10 24.28 -19.20
N HIS A 248 2.03 23.54 -18.09
CA HIS A 248 2.21 24.07 -16.74
C HIS A 248 3.69 24.22 -16.33
N GLY A 249 4.64 23.75 -17.14
CA GLY A 249 6.08 23.79 -16.84
C GLY A 249 6.46 22.93 -15.64
N VAL A 250 5.80 21.78 -15.46
CA VAL A 250 6.00 20.85 -14.35
C VAL A 250 6.39 19.46 -14.86
N ARG A 251 6.86 18.62 -13.96
CA ARG A 251 7.08 17.19 -14.23
C ARG A 251 5.84 16.39 -13.82
N ALA A 252 5.61 15.28 -14.50
CA ALA A 252 4.55 14.37 -14.11
C ALA A 252 4.92 12.92 -14.43
N LEU A 253 4.55 11.99 -13.56
CA LEU A 253 4.77 10.57 -13.78
C LEU A 253 3.75 9.70 -13.06
N ARG A 254 3.58 8.49 -13.59
CA ARG A 254 2.96 7.35 -12.91
C ARG A 254 4.04 6.32 -12.61
N TYR A 255 3.93 5.68 -11.46
CA TYR A 255 4.81 4.56 -11.09
C TYR A 255 4.00 3.37 -10.58
N THR A 256 4.64 2.24 -10.52
CA THR A 256 4.17 1.03 -9.82
C THR A 256 5.17 0.73 -8.72
N VAL A 257 4.68 0.46 -7.51
CA VAL A 257 5.52 0.13 -6.37
C VAL A 257 6.32 -1.15 -6.60
N GLU A 258 7.56 -1.14 -6.20
CA GLU A 258 8.46 -2.29 -6.21
C GLU A 258 8.67 -2.79 -4.77
N ALA A 259 8.76 -4.11 -4.60
CA ALA A 259 9.10 -4.70 -3.31
C ALA A 259 10.58 -4.47 -3.01
N ASP A 260 10.86 -3.79 -1.92
CA ASP A 260 12.21 -3.44 -1.49
C ASP A 260 12.32 -3.59 0.03
N GLY A 261 13.07 -4.60 0.48
CA GLY A 261 13.21 -4.90 1.92
C GLY A 261 14.04 -3.86 2.67
N GLU A 262 14.96 -3.15 2.00
CA GLU A 262 15.76 -2.10 2.61
C GLU A 262 14.91 -0.84 2.82
N GLU A 263 14.16 -0.39 1.80
CA GLU A 263 13.18 0.70 1.98
C GLU A 263 12.13 0.34 3.04
N LEU A 264 11.67 -0.92 3.07
CA LEU A 264 10.72 -1.39 4.07
C LEU A 264 11.31 -1.34 5.49
N ALA A 265 12.59 -1.63 5.65
CA ALA A 265 13.27 -1.49 6.94
C ALA A 265 13.32 -0.04 7.41
N GLU A 266 13.63 0.92 6.53
CA GLU A 266 13.58 2.36 6.87
C GLU A 266 12.17 2.79 7.31
N ILE A 267 11.11 2.29 6.66
CA ILE A 267 9.72 2.56 7.02
C ILE A 267 9.42 1.99 8.42
N VAL A 268 9.84 0.77 8.66
CA VAL A 268 9.66 0.06 9.94
C VAL A 268 10.39 0.78 11.08
N ASP A 269 11.56 1.34 10.84
CA ASP A 269 12.30 2.15 11.84
C ASP A 269 11.53 3.43 12.24
N LEU A 270 10.84 4.07 11.31
CA LEU A 270 9.97 5.20 11.62
C LEU A 270 8.78 4.76 12.48
N VAL A 271 8.24 3.58 12.24
CA VAL A 271 7.16 3.02 13.07
C VAL A 271 7.67 2.63 14.44
N ALA A 272 8.81 1.94 14.54
CA ALA A 272 9.42 1.55 15.80
C ALA A 272 9.78 2.76 16.69
N SER A 273 10.13 3.90 16.06
CA SER A 273 10.39 5.17 16.76
C SER A 273 9.13 6.03 17.01
N ASN A 274 7.92 5.49 16.82
CA ASN A 274 6.63 6.18 16.98
C ASN A 274 6.45 7.46 16.14
N LYS A 275 7.24 7.64 15.08
CA LYS A 275 7.09 8.76 14.13
C LYS A 275 5.98 8.52 13.11
N VAL A 276 5.64 7.25 12.88
CA VAL A 276 4.60 6.80 11.96
C VAL A 276 3.80 5.70 12.63
N ARG A 277 2.48 5.71 12.46
CA ARG A 277 1.57 4.72 13.03
C ARG A 277 0.70 4.13 11.92
N PRO A 278 0.82 2.82 11.64
CA PRO A 278 -0.13 2.15 10.76
C PRO A 278 -1.52 2.20 11.39
N HIS A 279 -2.54 2.48 10.59
CA HIS A 279 -3.93 2.44 11.06
C HIS A 279 -4.66 1.25 10.44
N VAL A 280 -5.15 0.35 11.30
CA VAL A 280 -5.98 -0.80 10.92
C VAL A 280 -7.42 -0.51 11.38
N GLN A 281 -8.30 -0.25 10.42
CA GLN A 281 -9.70 0.07 10.70
C GLN A 281 -10.49 -1.17 11.16
N LYS A 282 -10.24 -2.30 10.52
CA LYS A 282 -10.96 -3.55 10.84
C LYS A 282 -10.14 -4.77 10.45
N THR A 283 -10.29 -5.82 11.25
CA THR A 283 -9.70 -7.14 11.01
C THR A 283 -10.81 -8.16 10.75
N PHE A 284 -10.55 -9.09 9.83
CA PHE A 284 -11.43 -10.19 9.44
C PHE A 284 -10.67 -11.52 9.54
N ALA A 285 -11.37 -12.65 9.63
CA ALA A 285 -10.76 -13.96 9.47
C ALA A 285 -10.43 -14.25 7.99
N LEU A 286 -9.56 -15.22 7.70
CA LEU A 286 -9.15 -15.56 6.34
C LEU A 286 -10.36 -15.94 5.45
N GLU A 287 -11.30 -16.68 5.99
CA GLU A 287 -12.53 -17.14 5.32
C GLU A 287 -13.42 -15.96 4.89
N GLN A 288 -13.30 -14.83 5.58
CA GLN A 288 -14.03 -13.60 5.32
C GLN A 288 -13.32 -12.67 4.30
N ALA A 289 -12.33 -13.19 3.58
CA ALA A 289 -11.64 -12.42 2.56
C ALA A 289 -12.56 -11.76 1.50
N PRO A 290 -13.67 -12.41 1.04
CA PRO A 290 -14.63 -11.77 0.15
C PRO A 290 -15.27 -10.50 0.75
N GLU A 291 -15.70 -10.56 2.02
CA GLU A 291 -16.31 -9.43 2.75
C GLU A 291 -15.28 -8.32 3.01
N ALA A 292 -14.07 -8.70 3.42
CA ALA A 292 -12.98 -7.75 3.67
C ALA A 292 -12.59 -6.99 2.39
N LEU A 293 -12.55 -7.69 1.26
CA LEU A 293 -12.26 -7.11 -0.05
C LEU A 293 -13.36 -6.16 -0.51
N ALA A 294 -14.64 -6.50 -0.26
CA ALA A 294 -15.79 -5.67 -0.57
C ALA A 294 -15.75 -4.32 0.16
N VAL A 295 -15.30 -4.28 1.42
CA VAL A 295 -15.12 -3.02 2.17
C VAL A 295 -14.18 -2.06 1.44
N VAL A 296 -13.06 -2.56 0.91
CA VAL A 296 -12.09 -1.74 0.18
C VAL A 296 -12.60 -1.35 -1.21
N GLU A 297 -13.30 -2.26 -1.90
CA GLU A 297 -13.87 -2.02 -3.23
C GLU A 297 -14.97 -0.95 -3.23
N HIS A 298 -15.84 -0.93 -2.20
CA HIS A 298 -16.89 0.09 -2.05
C HIS A 298 -16.32 1.47 -1.67
N GLY A 299 -15.07 1.54 -1.25
CA GLY A 299 -14.42 2.78 -0.83
C GLY A 299 -14.78 3.20 0.59
N GLY A 300 -14.18 4.31 1.05
CA GLY A 300 -14.43 4.87 2.39
C GLY A 300 -13.65 4.20 3.53
N ALA A 301 -12.80 3.23 3.25
CA ALA A 301 -11.92 2.66 4.27
C ALA A 301 -10.91 3.71 4.77
N ILE A 302 -10.76 3.79 6.10
CA ILE A 302 -9.76 4.62 6.78
C ILE A 302 -8.54 3.74 7.06
N GLY A 303 -7.36 4.14 6.56
CA GLY A 303 -6.17 3.29 6.68
C GLY A 303 -6.34 1.94 5.98
N LYS A 304 -6.18 0.83 6.71
CA LYS A 304 -6.11 -0.51 6.14
C LYS A 304 -7.17 -1.48 6.71
N ILE A 305 -7.54 -2.43 5.89
CA ILE A 305 -8.32 -3.62 6.25
C ILE A 305 -7.38 -4.82 6.24
N VAL A 306 -7.49 -5.72 7.22
CA VAL A 306 -6.54 -6.81 7.43
C VAL A 306 -7.26 -8.14 7.65
N LEU A 307 -6.69 -9.22 7.13
CA LEU A 307 -7.05 -10.60 7.46
C LEU A 307 -6.11 -11.09 8.56
N SER A 308 -6.65 -11.68 9.64
CA SER A 308 -5.91 -12.34 10.72
C SER A 308 -6.02 -13.84 10.60
N LEU A 309 -4.90 -14.54 10.79
CA LEU A 309 -4.76 -15.98 10.59
C LEU A 309 -4.25 -16.68 11.87
N GLY A 310 -4.84 -16.40 13.00
CA GLY A 310 -4.56 -17.15 14.25
C GLY A 310 -3.19 -16.91 14.89
#